data_3254b1fe8d47ea0657e4d86865c19855
#
_entry.id   3254b1fe8d47ea0657e4d86865c19855
#
_cell.length_a   1.000
_cell.length_b   1.000
_cell.length_c   1.000
_cell.angle_alpha   90.00
_cell.angle_beta   90.00
_cell.angle_gamma   90.00
#
_symmetry.space_group_name_H-M   'P 1'
#
loop_
_entity.id
_entity.type
_entity.pdbx_description
1 polymer ?
#
loop_
_entity_poly.entity_id
_entity_poly.type
_entity_poly.pdbx_seq_one_letter_code
_entity_poly.pdbx_strand_id
1 'polypeptide(L)'
;MHLKNNRYRLKPHEIVALEKMRETEARNVLVIGDLHEPFCLDGYLDWCLEQYEAFNCNQVIFIGDILDNHAFSYHEPDPDGMSAGLELEKTIEKVSHWYRAFEYADVCIGNHDRLAARKSFSGGIPKAWIRSYNEVLGTPNWNWV
;
A
#
# COMPACT_ATOMS: atom_id res chain seq x y z
N MET A 1 -27.18 24.14 1.99
CA MET A 1 -25.83 23.76 2.42
C MET A 1 -24.94 23.69 1.18
N HIS A 2 -24.13 24.73 0.91
CA HIS A 2 -23.29 24.80 -0.29
C HIS A 2 -22.02 23.98 0.00
N LEU A 3 -21.92 22.81 -0.61
CA LEU A 3 -20.66 22.08 -0.71
C LEU A 3 -19.68 22.93 -1.52
N LYS A 4 -18.74 23.57 -0.87
CA LYS A 4 -17.60 24.22 -1.54
C LYS A 4 -16.81 23.12 -2.24
N ASN A 5 -16.97 23.05 -3.56
CA ASN A 5 -16.15 22.23 -4.44
C ASN A 5 -14.72 22.77 -4.38
N ASN A 6 -13.94 22.27 -3.43
CA ASN A 6 -12.51 22.57 -3.32
C ASN A 6 -11.78 21.76 -4.39
N ARG A 7 -12.00 22.12 -5.67
CA ARG A 7 -11.22 21.53 -6.78
C ARG A 7 -9.80 22.03 -6.61
N TYR A 8 -8.90 21.12 -6.23
CA TYR A 8 -7.47 21.38 -6.26
C TYR A 8 -7.10 21.89 -7.66
N ARG A 9 -6.66 23.13 -7.76
CA ARG A 9 -6.15 23.68 -9.01
C ARG A 9 -4.66 23.43 -9.05
N LEU A 10 -4.24 22.62 -10.01
CA LEU A 10 -2.82 22.41 -10.29
C LEU A 10 -2.13 23.74 -10.54
N LYS A 11 -0.95 23.90 -9.98
CA LYS A 11 -0.09 25.05 -10.25
C LYS A 11 0.51 24.95 -11.67
N PRO A 12 0.92 26.06 -12.30
CA PRO A 12 1.45 26.04 -13.67
C PRO A 12 2.58 25.02 -13.88
N HIS A 13 3.51 24.91 -12.94
CA HIS A 13 4.62 23.95 -13.02
C HIS A 13 4.16 22.49 -12.90
N GLU A 14 3.09 22.21 -12.15
CA GLU A 14 2.48 20.88 -12.04
C GLU A 14 1.78 20.49 -13.34
N ILE A 15 1.13 21.45 -14.00
CA ILE A 15 0.52 21.24 -15.33
C ILE A 15 1.59 20.89 -16.35
N VAL A 16 2.68 21.66 -16.42
CA VAL A 16 3.80 21.40 -17.33
C VAL A 16 4.43 20.04 -17.05
N ALA A 17 4.59 19.67 -15.77
CA ALA A 17 5.11 18.35 -15.40
C ALA A 17 4.19 17.23 -15.87
N LEU A 18 2.87 17.39 -15.70
CA LEU A 18 1.86 16.42 -16.15
C LEU A 18 1.81 16.30 -17.68
N GLU A 19 1.91 17.43 -18.39
CA GLU A 19 1.95 17.43 -19.86
C GLU A 19 3.19 16.70 -20.35
N LYS A 20 4.37 17.01 -19.80
CA LYS A 20 5.62 16.33 -20.11
C LYS A 20 5.57 14.82 -19.78
N MET A 21 4.88 14.44 -18.70
CA MET A 21 4.64 13.03 -18.35
C MET A 21 3.70 12.34 -19.34
N ARG A 22 2.76 13.06 -19.96
CA ARG A 22 1.86 12.54 -20.99
C ARG A 22 2.52 12.37 -22.35
N GLU A 23 3.53 13.17 -22.63
CA GLU A 23 4.29 13.10 -23.88
C GLU A 23 5.32 11.96 -23.90
N THR A 24 5.73 11.46 -22.74
CA THR A 24 6.70 10.36 -22.62
C THR A 24 5.97 9.05 -22.35
N GLU A 25 5.91 8.20 -23.35
CA GLU A 25 5.46 6.79 -23.40
C GLU A 25 4.07 6.48 -22.78
N ALA A 26 3.27 5.73 -23.51
CA ALA A 26 2.01 5.18 -23.01
C ALA A 26 2.28 4.39 -21.72
N ARG A 27 1.65 4.79 -20.62
CA ARG A 27 1.74 4.08 -19.35
C ARG A 27 0.59 3.08 -19.26
N ASN A 28 0.94 1.82 -19.20
CA ASN A 28 0.02 0.77 -18.86
C ASN A 28 0.20 0.46 -17.38
N VAL A 29 -0.76 0.85 -16.59
CA VAL A 29 -0.68 0.75 -15.12
C VAL A 29 -1.49 -0.44 -14.64
N LEU A 30 -0.85 -1.34 -13.88
CA LEU A 30 -1.55 -2.34 -13.10
C LEU A 30 -1.91 -1.73 -11.74
N VAL A 31 -3.20 -1.70 -11.43
CA VAL A 31 -3.71 -1.24 -10.14
C VAL A 31 -4.13 -2.45 -9.32
N ILE A 32 -3.52 -2.61 -8.15
CA ILE A 32 -3.74 -3.74 -7.25
C ILE A 32 -4.32 -3.22 -5.94
N GLY A 33 -5.41 -3.82 -5.46
CA GLY A 33 -6.08 -3.39 -4.25
C GLY A 33 -6.18 -4.48 -3.18
N ASP A 34 -6.28 -4.01 -1.94
CA ASP A 34 -6.77 -4.76 -0.79
C ASP A 34 -6.11 -6.14 -0.62
N LEU A 35 -4.80 -6.17 -0.44
CA LEU A 35 -4.06 -7.42 -0.22
C LEU A 35 -4.43 -8.04 1.13
N HIS A 36 -4.53 -7.22 2.17
CA HIS A 36 -4.78 -7.67 3.54
C HIS A 36 -3.86 -8.83 3.96
N GLU A 37 -2.57 -8.71 3.68
CA GLU A 37 -1.62 -9.74 4.07
C GLU A 37 -1.58 -9.88 5.61
N PRO A 38 -1.51 -11.10 6.15
CA PRO A 38 -1.17 -12.36 5.47
C PRO A 38 -2.39 -13.16 4.95
N PHE A 39 -3.58 -12.56 4.89
CA PHE A 39 -4.84 -13.21 4.55
C PHE A 39 -5.26 -13.05 3.08
N CYS A 40 -4.33 -12.57 2.24
CA CYS A 40 -4.57 -12.40 0.82
C CYS A 40 -5.03 -13.70 0.16
N LEU A 41 -5.91 -13.55 -0.84
CA LEU A 41 -6.43 -14.68 -1.61
C LEU A 41 -5.28 -15.44 -2.30
N ASP A 42 -5.26 -16.75 -2.15
CA ASP A 42 -4.30 -17.62 -2.82
C ASP A 42 -4.42 -17.49 -4.35
N GLY A 43 -3.28 -17.37 -5.02
CA GLY A 43 -3.22 -17.19 -6.48
C GLY A 43 -3.44 -15.75 -6.96
N TYR A 44 -3.73 -14.79 -6.08
CA TYR A 44 -3.94 -13.40 -6.51
C TYR A 44 -2.67 -12.77 -7.08
N LEU A 45 -1.51 -13.05 -6.51
CA LEU A 45 -0.23 -12.58 -7.06
C LEU A 45 0.01 -13.13 -8.46
N ASP A 46 -0.22 -14.43 -8.67
CA ASP A 46 -0.01 -15.07 -9.97
C ASP A 46 -0.96 -14.47 -11.02
N TRP A 47 -2.22 -14.25 -10.66
CA TRP A 47 -3.18 -13.58 -11.51
C TRP A 47 -2.74 -12.14 -11.85
N CYS A 48 -2.24 -11.38 -10.88
CA CYS A 48 -1.71 -10.03 -11.12
C CYS A 48 -0.54 -10.04 -12.09
N LEU A 49 0.37 -11.01 -11.97
CA LEU A 49 1.50 -11.18 -12.90
C LEU A 49 1.02 -11.50 -14.32
N GLU A 50 0.04 -12.39 -14.47
CA GLU A 50 -0.59 -12.67 -15.77
C GLU A 50 -1.19 -11.42 -16.40
N GLN A 51 -1.90 -10.58 -15.60
CA GLN A 51 -2.46 -9.33 -16.12
C GLN A 51 -1.37 -8.33 -16.48
N TYR A 52 -0.32 -8.23 -15.66
CA TYR A 52 0.83 -7.35 -15.92
C TYR A 52 1.46 -7.65 -17.28
N GLU A 53 1.67 -8.93 -17.59
CA GLU A 53 2.21 -9.37 -18.88
C GLU A 53 1.20 -9.19 -20.02
N ALA A 54 -0.05 -9.64 -19.85
CA ALA A 54 -1.07 -9.61 -20.89
C ALA A 54 -1.38 -8.20 -21.41
N PHE A 55 -1.31 -7.20 -20.52
CA PHE A 55 -1.55 -5.79 -20.87
C PHE A 55 -0.27 -4.98 -21.05
N ASN A 56 0.91 -5.62 -21.09
CA ASN A 56 2.21 -4.95 -21.19
C ASN A 56 2.33 -3.79 -20.20
N CYS A 57 1.95 -4.03 -18.94
CA CYS A 57 2.04 -3.02 -17.90
C CYS A 57 3.49 -2.64 -17.64
N ASN A 58 3.72 -1.37 -17.33
CA ASN A 58 5.05 -0.82 -17.04
C ASN A 58 5.10 0.01 -15.76
N GLN A 59 3.98 0.08 -15.04
CA GLN A 59 3.85 0.69 -13.74
C GLN A 59 2.89 -0.13 -12.87
N VAL A 60 3.18 -0.20 -11.58
CA VAL A 60 2.31 -0.84 -10.58
C VAL A 60 1.94 0.17 -9.50
N ILE A 61 0.67 0.19 -9.14
CA ILE A 61 0.14 1.00 -8.05
C ILE A 61 -0.68 0.09 -7.14
N PHE A 62 -0.32 0.03 -5.86
CA PHE A 62 -1.16 -0.54 -4.82
C PHE A 62 -2.04 0.54 -4.21
N ILE A 63 -3.34 0.31 -4.14
CA ILE A 63 -4.30 1.34 -3.68
C ILE A 63 -4.56 1.33 -2.17
N GLY A 64 -3.72 0.64 -1.41
CA GLY A 64 -3.77 0.57 0.05
C GLY A 64 -4.20 -0.78 0.58
N ASP A 65 -4.26 -0.86 1.90
CA ASP A 65 -4.58 -2.06 2.66
C ASP A 65 -3.71 -3.26 2.26
N ILE A 66 -2.40 -3.01 2.22
CA ILE A 66 -1.38 -4.05 2.04
C ILE A 66 -1.38 -4.98 3.26
N LEU A 67 -1.49 -4.41 4.45
CA LEU A 67 -1.50 -5.08 5.74
C LEU A 67 -2.93 -5.25 6.24
N ASP A 68 -3.27 -6.39 6.83
CA ASP A 68 -4.55 -6.54 7.51
C ASP A 68 -4.52 -5.95 8.93
N ASN A 69 -3.48 -6.25 9.69
CA ASN A 69 -3.31 -5.80 11.07
C ASN A 69 -4.51 -6.18 11.96
N HIS A 70 -5.12 -7.36 11.72
CA HIS A 70 -6.31 -7.81 12.42
C HIS A 70 -6.09 -7.93 13.93
N ALA A 71 -4.98 -8.52 14.34
CA ALA A 71 -4.68 -8.83 15.74
C ALA A 71 -4.66 -7.62 16.68
N PHE A 72 -4.46 -6.40 16.15
CA PHE A 72 -4.52 -5.17 16.92
C PHE A 72 -5.46 -4.12 16.30
N SER A 73 -6.41 -4.56 15.50
CA SER A 73 -7.46 -3.68 14.95
C SER A 73 -8.34 -3.08 16.05
N TYR A 74 -9.30 -2.26 15.66
CA TYR A 74 -10.32 -1.72 16.59
C TYR A 74 -11.54 -2.66 16.70
N HIS A 75 -11.55 -3.75 15.95
CA HIS A 75 -12.54 -4.81 16.07
C HIS A 75 -12.12 -5.80 17.15
N GLU A 76 -13.07 -6.59 17.64
CA GLU A 76 -12.78 -7.68 18.56
C GLU A 76 -11.86 -8.68 17.86
N PRO A 77 -10.67 -8.98 18.44
CA PRO A 77 -9.79 -9.98 17.86
C PRO A 77 -10.37 -11.38 18.02
N ASP A 78 -10.11 -12.23 17.03
CA ASP A 78 -10.39 -13.65 17.13
C ASP A 78 -9.54 -14.26 18.27
N PRO A 79 -10.16 -14.86 19.29
CA PRO A 79 -9.42 -15.46 20.41
C PRO A 79 -8.51 -16.62 19.98
N ASP A 80 -8.81 -17.27 18.86
CA ASP A 80 -8.01 -18.35 18.27
C ASP A 80 -7.09 -17.82 17.14
N GLY A 81 -7.07 -16.50 16.93
CA GLY A 81 -6.26 -15.84 15.90
C GLY A 81 -4.79 -15.75 16.26
N MET A 82 -4.02 -15.23 15.31
CA MET A 82 -2.60 -14.98 15.50
C MET A 82 -2.37 -13.83 16.47
N SER A 83 -1.26 -13.89 17.22
CA SER A 83 -0.76 -12.70 17.93
C SER A 83 -0.32 -11.65 16.92
N ALA A 84 -0.33 -10.36 17.32
CA ALA A 84 0.12 -9.26 16.47
C ALA A 84 1.56 -9.45 15.94
N GLY A 85 2.44 -10.02 16.75
CA GLY A 85 3.81 -10.33 16.33
C GLY A 85 3.87 -11.41 15.25
N LEU A 86 3.13 -12.49 15.43
CA LEU A 86 3.09 -13.59 14.44
C LEU A 86 2.42 -13.15 13.14
N GLU A 87 1.34 -12.35 13.23
CA GLU A 87 0.69 -11.79 12.07
C GLU A 87 1.67 -10.92 11.25
N LEU A 88 2.41 -10.04 11.94
CA LEU A 88 3.41 -9.20 11.26
C LEU A 88 4.53 -10.03 10.61
N GLU A 89 5.04 -11.06 11.29
CA GLU A 89 6.06 -11.95 10.74
C GLU A 89 5.60 -12.61 9.44
N LYS A 90 4.39 -13.17 9.44
CA LYS A 90 3.78 -13.76 8.23
C LYS A 90 3.50 -12.73 7.15
N THR A 91 3.08 -11.53 7.53
CA THR A 91 2.88 -10.41 6.59
C THR A 91 4.19 -10.05 5.89
N ILE A 92 5.29 -9.91 6.61
CA ILE A 92 6.60 -9.61 6.03
C ILE A 92 7.01 -10.70 5.02
N GLU A 93 6.83 -11.97 5.38
CA GLU A 93 7.09 -13.09 4.47
C GLU A 93 6.26 -12.96 3.18
N LYS A 94 4.96 -12.78 3.29
CA LYS A 94 4.03 -12.68 2.15
C LYS A 94 4.30 -11.44 1.29
N VAL A 95 4.49 -10.28 1.89
CA VAL A 95 4.83 -9.04 1.19
C VAL A 95 6.16 -9.17 0.43
N SER A 96 7.10 -9.96 0.94
CA SER A 96 8.36 -10.21 0.22
C SER A 96 8.15 -10.86 -1.15
N HIS A 97 7.08 -11.63 -1.35
CA HIS A 97 6.74 -12.23 -2.63
C HIS A 97 6.21 -11.16 -3.61
N TRP A 98 5.36 -10.27 -3.13
CA TRP A 98 4.87 -9.11 -3.89
C TRP A 98 6.02 -8.18 -4.29
N TYR A 99 6.93 -7.91 -3.35
CA TYR A 99 8.10 -7.06 -3.62
C TYR A 99 9.04 -7.67 -4.67
N ARG A 100 9.27 -8.98 -4.63
CA ARG A 100 10.07 -9.66 -5.66
C ARG A 100 9.42 -9.65 -7.03
N ALA A 101 8.10 -9.70 -7.10
CA ALA A 101 7.34 -9.63 -8.34
C ALA A 101 7.29 -8.20 -8.90
N PHE A 102 7.10 -7.22 -8.03
CA PHE A 102 6.93 -5.80 -8.37
C PHE A 102 7.87 -4.95 -7.52
N GLU A 103 9.17 -4.98 -7.85
CA GLU A 103 10.21 -4.30 -7.06
C GLU A 103 10.00 -2.79 -6.96
N TYR A 104 9.43 -2.17 -7.99
CA TYR A 104 9.12 -0.74 -8.03
C TYR A 104 7.61 -0.55 -8.11
N ALA A 105 7.05 0.12 -7.13
CA ALA A 105 5.62 0.43 -7.08
C ALA A 105 5.34 1.70 -6.27
N ASP A 106 4.26 2.38 -6.63
CA ASP A 106 3.65 3.38 -5.77
C ASP A 106 2.62 2.68 -4.88
N VAL A 107 2.62 2.97 -3.58
CA VAL A 107 1.76 2.32 -2.60
C VAL A 107 0.98 3.38 -1.83
N CYS A 108 -0.32 3.44 -2.03
CA CYS A 108 -1.19 4.26 -1.21
C CYS A 108 -1.31 3.66 0.20
N ILE A 109 -1.34 4.51 1.21
CA ILE A 109 -1.50 4.08 2.59
C ILE A 109 -2.98 3.95 2.91
N GLY A 110 -3.46 2.71 3.04
CA GLY A 110 -4.83 2.38 3.40
C GLY A 110 -5.15 2.59 4.88
N ASN A 111 -6.40 2.34 5.26
CA ASN A 111 -6.84 2.48 6.65
C ASN A 111 -6.27 1.37 7.55
N HIS A 112 -6.10 0.15 7.06
CA HIS A 112 -5.46 -0.94 7.78
C HIS A 112 -3.95 -0.69 7.95
N ASP A 113 -3.28 -0.20 6.92
CA ASP A 113 -1.86 0.16 6.99
C ASP A 113 -1.59 1.20 8.09
N ARG A 114 -2.51 2.14 8.30
CA ARG A 114 -2.39 3.19 9.31
C ARG A 114 -2.61 2.76 10.75
N LEU A 115 -3.09 1.54 11.00
CA LEU A 115 -3.48 1.10 12.35
C LEU A 115 -2.34 1.23 13.37
N ALA A 116 -1.12 0.84 13.01
CA ALA A 116 0.03 0.96 13.90
C ALA A 116 0.32 2.42 14.27
N ALA A 117 0.34 3.32 13.28
CA ALA A 117 0.56 4.76 13.50
C ALA A 117 -0.56 5.40 14.33
N ARG A 118 -1.82 5.04 14.05
CA ARG A 118 -2.98 5.56 14.81
C ARG A 118 -2.96 5.11 16.27
N LYS A 119 -2.66 3.83 16.52
CA LYS A 119 -2.57 3.32 17.90
C LYS A 119 -1.40 3.90 18.66
N SER A 120 -0.26 4.09 18.02
CA SER A 120 0.90 4.78 18.61
C SER A 120 0.56 6.21 18.96
N PHE A 121 -0.10 6.95 18.09
CA PHE A 121 -0.57 8.31 18.35
C PHE A 121 -1.53 8.35 19.54
N SER A 122 -2.53 7.46 19.57
CA SER A 122 -3.49 7.37 20.67
C SER A 122 -2.82 6.96 22.01
N GLY A 123 -1.74 6.19 21.93
CA GLY A 123 -0.92 5.80 23.08
C GLY A 123 0.11 6.86 23.51
N GLY A 124 0.15 8.02 22.85
CA GLY A 124 1.11 9.09 23.17
C GLY A 124 2.55 8.79 22.74
N ILE A 125 2.77 7.84 21.83
CA ILE A 125 4.10 7.48 21.34
C ILE A 125 4.51 8.45 20.24
N PRO A 126 5.63 9.19 20.36
CA PRO A 126 6.12 10.08 19.32
C PRO A 126 6.38 9.33 17.99
N LYS A 127 6.04 9.98 16.85
CA LYS A 127 6.25 9.39 15.52
C LYS A 127 7.69 8.93 15.27
N ALA A 128 8.67 9.59 15.87
CA ALA A 128 10.09 9.24 15.75
C ALA A 128 10.44 7.83 16.26
N TRP A 129 9.58 7.20 17.06
CA TRP A 129 9.74 5.81 17.51
C TRP A 129 9.20 4.80 16.52
N ILE A 130 8.45 5.21 15.51
CA ILE A 130 7.80 4.32 14.55
C ILE A 130 8.69 4.24 13.32
N ARG A 131 9.05 3.02 12.91
CA ARG A 131 9.79 2.75 11.68
C ARG A 131 8.88 2.98 10.47
N SER A 132 9.49 3.34 9.33
CA SER A 132 8.79 3.43 8.05
C SER A 132 8.28 2.06 7.57
N TYR A 133 7.30 2.05 6.70
CA TYR A 133 6.83 0.81 6.07
C TYR A 133 7.95 0.07 5.34
N ASN A 134 8.81 0.81 4.63
CA ASN A 134 9.94 0.22 3.92
C ASN A 134 10.91 -0.52 4.86
N GLU A 135 11.17 0.03 6.04
CA GLU A 135 12.05 -0.61 7.03
C GLU A 135 11.39 -1.83 7.66
N VAL A 136 10.07 -1.77 7.94
CA VAL A 136 9.36 -2.89 8.56
C VAL A 136 9.17 -4.05 7.58
N LEU A 137 8.79 -3.74 6.34
CA LEU A 137 8.40 -4.74 5.33
C LEU A 137 9.56 -5.17 4.42
N GLY A 138 10.71 -4.49 4.48
CA GLY A 138 11.83 -4.78 3.60
C GLY A 138 11.56 -4.44 2.13
N THR A 139 10.89 -3.31 1.87
CA THR A 139 10.48 -2.86 0.53
C THR A 139 11.11 -1.53 0.13
N PRO A 140 12.45 -1.43 0.03
CA PRO A 140 13.15 -0.14 -0.09
C PRO A 140 12.76 0.68 -1.32
N ASN A 141 12.31 0.04 -2.40
CA ASN A 141 11.97 0.73 -3.66
C ASN A 141 10.46 1.01 -3.80
N TRP A 142 9.64 0.63 -2.83
CA TRP A 142 8.24 1.03 -2.81
C TRP A 142 8.08 2.47 -2.31
N ASN A 143 7.32 3.27 -3.06
CA ASN A 143 7.04 4.65 -2.71
C ASN A 143 5.69 4.75 -2.00
N TRP A 144 5.70 4.83 -0.67
CA TRP A 144 4.50 4.94 0.16
C TRP A 144 3.98 6.39 0.22
N VAL A 145 2.73 6.61 -0.20
CA VAL A 145 2.08 7.92 -0.33
C VAL A 145 0.71 7.98 0.36
#